data_995d28cb4d973329cf46a9f951e1247b
#
_entry.id   995d28cb4d973329cf46a9f951e1247b
#
_cell.length_a   1.000
_cell.length_b   1.000
_cell.length_c   1.000
_cell.angle_alpha   90.00
_cell.angle_beta   90.00
_cell.angle_gamma   90.00
#
_symmetry.space_group_name_H-M   'P 1'
#
loop_
_entity.id
_entity.type
_entity.pdbx_description
1 polymer ?
#
loop_
_entity_poly.entity_id
_entity_poly.type
_entity_poly.pdbx_seq_one_letter_code
_entity_poly.pdbx_strand_id
1 'polypeptide(L)'
;MSAGAVTFGLDDAALATRATKFSADAYAGQVALVSGGAGGIGRGVAWLLARLGAHVVVAGRNEAKLAALVEAMSARGLLASYEIVDIREADQVARLMDSVWTRRGGLDLLVNSAGGQFPQAAIDFSARGWGAVIDTNLNGAWRMMQAAARRWRDARRPGAIINIVVVTTHGLYGVAHTIAARAGVIGLSRAVAVEWAPLGVRVNCIAPGAIETEGWKVYAPEARAAYPRSNPMMRAGDAWDIAEACAYVGCAGYVTGEVLTVDGGGQHWGETWTIPKPDYFKS
;
A
#
# COMPACT_ATOMS: atom_id res chain seq x y z
N MET A 1 -15.16 -17.54 -30.34
CA MET A 1 -15.47 -16.66 -29.20
C MET A 1 -14.17 -16.42 -28.47
N SER A 2 -13.60 -15.21 -28.55
CA SER A 2 -12.37 -14.88 -27.82
C SER A 2 -12.70 -14.91 -26.33
N ALA A 3 -11.99 -15.74 -25.58
CA ALA A 3 -12.07 -15.71 -24.12
C ALA A 3 -11.69 -14.29 -23.68
N GLY A 4 -12.63 -13.53 -23.13
CA GLY A 4 -12.38 -12.19 -22.62
C GLY A 4 -11.24 -12.25 -21.61
N ALA A 5 -10.32 -11.29 -21.70
CA ALA A 5 -9.20 -11.19 -20.76
C ALA A 5 -9.74 -11.09 -19.33
N VAL A 6 -9.34 -12.02 -18.46
CA VAL A 6 -9.72 -11.99 -17.03
C VAL A 6 -9.09 -10.74 -16.42
N THR A 7 -9.92 -9.81 -15.94
CA THR A 7 -9.51 -8.63 -15.18
C THR A 7 -9.58 -8.94 -13.70
N PHE A 8 -8.56 -8.52 -12.95
CA PHE A 8 -8.49 -8.68 -11.51
C PHE A 8 -8.54 -7.32 -10.81
N GLY A 9 -9.23 -7.29 -9.67
CA GLY A 9 -9.34 -6.09 -8.84
C GLY A 9 -10.42 -5.12 -9.33
N LEU A 10 -10.62 -4.05 -8.56
CA LEU A 10 -11.60 -3.00 -8.86
C LEU A 10 -11.09 -2.08 -9.99
N ASP A 11 -11.96 -1.76 -10.92
CA ASP A 11 -11.70 -0.74 -11.94
C ASP A 11 -11.97 0.69 -11.41
N ASP A 12 -11.69 1.70 -12.24
CA ASP A 12 -11.87 3.11 -11.85
C ASP A 12 -13.34 3.49 -11.64
N ALA A 13 -14.27 2.84 -12.35
CA ALA A 13 -15.69 3.09 -12.20
C ALA A 13 -16.19 2.59 -10.82
N ALA A 14 -15.77 1.39 -10.44
CA ALA A 14 -16.07 0.83 -9.13
C ALA A 14 -15.43 1.65 -8.00
N LEU A 15 -14.16 2.03 -8.13
CA LEU A 15 -13.45 2.85 -7.14
C LEU A 15 -14.06 4.25 -6.99
N ALA A 16 -14.57 4.82 -8.07
CA ALA A 16 -15.20 6.14 -8.05
C ALA A 16 -16.52 6.19 -7.27
N THR A 17 -17.24 5.07 -7.18
CA THR A 17 -18.61 5.04 -6.65
C THR A 17 -18.77 4.18 -5.41
N ARG A 18 -17.78 3.35 -5.06
CA ARG A 18 -17.87 2.45 -3.91
C ARG A 18 -18.14 3.21 -2.62
N ALA A 19 -19.11 2.72 -1.83
CA ALA A 19 -19.46 3.35 -0.56
C ALA A 19 -18.29 3.33 0.44
N THR A 20 -18.21 4.39 1.25
CA THR A 20 -17.26 4.50 2.37
C THR A 20 -17.98 5.01 3.61
N LYS A 21 -17.36 4.79 4.79
CA LYS A 21 -17.85 5.25 6.07
C LYS A 21 -17.29 6.62 6.48
N PHE A 22 -16.35 7.14 5.69
CA PHE A 22 -15.71 8.43 5.97
C PHE A 22 -16.55 9.59 5.41
N SER A 23 -16.50 10.75 6.10
CA SER A 23 -16.99 12.01 5.56
C SER A 23 -16.22 12.39 4.29
N ALA A 24 -16.90 12.95 3.31
CA ALA A 24 -16.31 13.34 2.03
C ALA A 24 -15.22 14.44 2.15
N ASP A 25 -15.16 15.12 3.26
CA ASP A 25 -14.19 16.17 3.58
C ASP A 25 -13.12 15.75 4.60
N ALA A 26 -13.05 14.46 4.96
CA ALA A 26 -12.13 13.94 5.98
C ALA A 26 -10.65 14.29 5.71
N TYR A 27 -10.29 14.51 4.46
CA TYR A 27 -8.95 14.90 4.01
C TYR A 27 -8.95 16.24 3.27
N ALA A 28 -9.98 17.06 3.43
CA ALA A 28 -10.06 18.34 2.73
C ALA A 28 -8.85 19.25 3.04
N GLY A 29 -8.25 19.79 1.97
CA GLY A 29 -7.09 20.68 2.08
C GLY A 29 -5.76 19.97 2.37
N GLN A 30 -5.73 18.64 2.53
CA GLN A 30 -4.50 17.88 2.72
C GLN A 30 -3.89 17.43 1.38
N VAL A 31 -2.58 17.25 1.39
CA VAL A 31 -1.80 16.69 0.28
C VAL A 31 -1.34 15.29 0.65
N ALA A 32 -1.74 14.30 -0.16
CA ALA A 32 -1.34 12.91 0.01
C ALA A 32 -0.45 12.45 -1.16
N LEU A 33 0.72 11.89 -0.85
CA LEU A 33 1.62 11.28 -1.83
C LEU A 33 1.51 9.76 -1.73
N VAL A 34 1.16 9.10 -2.85
CA VAL A 34 1.01 7.65 -2.91
C VAL A 34 2.03 7.07 -3.88
N SER A 35 3.11 6.47 -3.37
CA SER A 35 4.05 5.73 -4.21
C SER A 35 3.44 4.39 -4.65
N GLY A 36 3.64 4.01 -5.93
CA GLY A 36 2.95 2.85 -6.51
C GLY A 36 1.45 3.11 -6.72
N GLY A 37 1.02 4.38 -6.77
CA GLY A 37 -0.36 4.81 -6.80
C GLY A 37 -1.14 4.44 -8.06
N ALA A 38 -0.47 4.08 -9.16
CA ALA A 38 -1.15 3.74 -10.43
C ALA A 38 -1.61 2.28 -10.53
N GLY A 39 -1.47 1.46 -9.50
CA GLY A 39 -1.84 0.05 -9.57
C GLY A 39 -2.23 -0.56 -8.23
N GLY A 40 -2.93 -1.67 -8.29
CA GLY A 40 -3.28 -2.50 -7.15
C GLY A 40 -3.84 -1.71 -5.96
N ILE A 41 -3.27 -1.96 -4.79
CA ILE A 41 -3.66 -1.32 -3.53
C ILE A 41 -3.49 0.20 -3.60
N GLY A 42 -2.33 0.68 -4.12
CA GLY A 42 -2.04 2.12 -4.20
C GLY A 42 -3.08 2.90 -5.00
N ARG A 43 -3.63 2.31 -6.06
CA ARG A 43 -4.72 2.90 -6.86
C ARG A 43 -6.00 3.05 -6.03
N GLY A 44 -6.40 2.01 -5.28
CA GLY A 44 -7.56 2.10 -4.38
C GLY A 44 -7.39 3.18 -3.31
N VAL A 45 -6.20 3.26 -2.72
CA VAL A 45 -5.86 4.31 -1.73
C VAL A 45 -5.93 5.71 -2.35
N ALA A 46 -5.35 5.89 -3.55
CA ALA A 46 -5.38 7.18 -4.27
C ALA A 46 -6.83 7.63 -4.54
N TRP A 47 -7.66 6.72 -5.04
CA TRP A 47 -9.08 7.01 -5.29
C TRP A 47 -9.82 7.41 -4.02
N LEU A 48 -9.68 6.66 -2.94
CA LEU A 48 -10.39 6.98 -1.70
C LEU A 48 -9.94 8.33 -1.14
N LEU A 49 -8.64 8.56 -0.98
CA LEU A 49 -8.13 9.81 -0.42
C LEU A 49 -8.56 11.04 -1.24
N ALA A 50 -8.56 10.96 -2.58
CA ALA A 50 -9.05 12.05 -3.42
C ALA A 50 -10.55 12.28 -3.23
N ARG A 51 -11.37 11.23 -3.11
CA ARG A 51 -12.80 11.33 -2.82
C ARG A 51 -13.10 11.89 -1.43
N LEU A 52 -12.16 11.78 -0.52
CA LEU A 52 -12.24 12.39 0.82
C LEU A 52 -11.67 13.81 0.87
N GLY A 53 -11.39 14.43 -0.28
CA GLY A 53 -11.01 15.81 -0.41
C GLY A 53 -9.52 16.12 -0.44
N ALA A 54 -8.63 15.09 -0.40
CA ALA A 54 -7.20 15.31 -0.53
C ALA A 54 -6.80 15.70 -1.96
N HIS A 55 -5.75 16.51 -2.11
CA HIS A 55 -4.99 16.56 -3.35
C HIS A 55 -4.03 15.36 -3.37
N VAL A 56 -4.28 14.41 -4.25
CA VAL A 56 -3.47 13.19 -4.34
C VAL A 56 -2.39 13.32 -5.40
N VAL A 57 -1.13 13.13 -5.00
CA VAL A 57 0.01 12.98 -5.90
C VAL A 57 0.32 11.49 -6.03
N VAL A 58 0.07 10.89 -7.19
CA VAL A 58 0.43 9.50 -7.44
C VAL A 58 1.84 9.44 -8.05
N ALA A 59 2.68 8.56 -7.52
CA ALA A 59 4.06 8.47 -7.95
C ALA A 59 4.45 7.05 -8.36
N GLY A 60 5.28 6.91 -9.40
CA GLY A 60 5.72 5.63 -9.91
C GLY A 60 6.51 5.73 -11.20
N ARG A 61 6.87 4.58 -11.80
CA ARG A 61 7.75 4.53 -12.98
C ARG A 61 7.03 4.59 -14.32
N ASN A 62 5.77 4.18 -14.35
CA ASN A 62 5.01 4.06 -15.62
C ASN A 62 4.13 5.30 -15.81
N GLU A 63 4.63 6.25 -16.60
CA GLU A 63 3.96 7.51 -16.88
C GLU A 63 2.56 7.31 -17.48
N ALA A 64 2.40 6.43 -18.45
CA ALA A 64 1.11 6.21 -19.10
C ALA A 64 0.02 5.75 -18.12
N LYS A 65 0.37 4.85 -17.18
CA LYS A 65 -0.58 4.42 -16.13
C LYS A 65 -0.89 5.54 -15.13
N LEU A 66 0.11 6.35 -14.78
CA LEU A 66 -0.07 7.48 -13.86
C LEU A 66 -0.96 8.56 -14.49
N ALA A 67 -0.69 8.92 -15.75
CA ALA A 67 -1.46 9.90 -16.50
C ALA A 67 -2.93 9.46 -16.68
N ALA A 68 -3.15 8.22 -17.10
CA ALA A 68 -4.51 7.66 -17.25
C ALA A 68 -5.29 7.68 -15.93
N LEU A 69 -4.65 7.35 -14.80
CA LEU A 69 -5.31 7.42 -13.50
C LEU A 69 -5.68 8.86 -13.12
N VAL A 70 -4.76 9.81 -13.30
CA VAL A 70 -5.01 11.23 -12.99
C VAL A 70 -6.11 11.78 -13.89
N GLU A 71 -6.15 11.44 -15.18
CA GLU A 71 -7.22 11.79 -16.10
C GLU A 71 -8.58 11.27 -15.61
N ALA A 72 -8.63 9.97 -15.24
CA ALA A 72 -9.86 9.34 -14.75
C ALA A 72 -10.38 9.99 -13.44
N MET A 73 -9.48 10.41 -12.56
CA MET A 73 -9.83 11.12 -11.31
C MET A 73 -10.28 12.55 -11.61
N SER A 74 -9.54 13.29 -12.46
CA SER A 74 -9.85 14.67 -12.83
C SER A 74 -11.17 14.78 -13.58
N ALA A 75 -11.51 13.82 -14.43
CA ALA A 75 -12.81 13.74 -15.11
C ALA A 75 -14.01 13.64 -14.15
N ARG A 76 -13.75 13.34 -12.87
CA ARG A 76 -14.74 13.30 -11.78
C ARG A 76 -14.61 14.48 -10.80
N GLY A 77 -13.84 15.49 -11.17
CA GLY A 77 -13.64 16.70 -10.34
C GLY A 77 -12.72 16.47 -9.13
N LEU A 78 -11.99 15.35 -9.07
CA LEU A 78 -11.07 15.06 -7.97
C LEU A 78 -9.72 15.75 -8.21
N LEU A 79 -9.07 16.17 -7.11
CA LEU A 79 -7.75 16.80 -7.16
C LEU A 79 -6.65 15.75 -7.21
N ALA A 80 -6.06 15.58 -8.37
CA ALA A 80 -4.99 14.61 -8.57
C ALA A 80 -3.87 15.16 -9.47
N SER A 81 -2.66 14.68 -9.27
CA SER A 81 -1.50 14.90 -10.13
C SER A 81 -0.56 13.70 -10.05
N TYR A 82 0.43 13.64 -10.95
CA TYR A 82 1.40 12.56 -10.90
C TYR A 82 2.84 13.06 -10.97
N GLU A 83 3.75 12.21 -10.50
CA GLU A 83 5.20 12.39 -10.60
C GLU A 83 5.86 11.07 -11.02
N ILE A 84 6.81 11.14 -11.95
CA ILE A 84 7.58 9.97 -12.36
C ILE A 84 8.74 9.80 -11.39
N VAL A 85 8.84 8.62 -10.77
CA VAL A 85 9.93 8.32 -9.83
C VAL A 85 10.24 6.83 -9.80
N ASP A 86 11.53 6.51 -9.76
CA ASP A 86 12.00 5.24 -9.24
C ASP A 86 12.47 5.44 -7.79
N ILE A 87 11.76 4.87 -6.84
CA ILE A 87 12.06 5.03 -5.41
C ILE A 87 13.39 4.39 -5.00
N ARG A 88 14.01 3.60 -5.88
CA ARG A 88 15.36 3.06 -5.68
C ARG A 88 16.46 4.10 -5.88
N GLU A 89 16.13 5.20 -6.52
CA GLU A 89 17.06 6.27 -6.88
C GLU A 89 16.91 7.47 -5.92
N ALA A 90 17.88 7.66 -5.03
CA ALA A 90 17.81 8.69 -3.99
C ALA A 90 17.59 10.11 -4.57
N ASP A 91 18.25 10.44 -5.67
CA ASP A 91 18.14 11.75 -6.33
C ASP A 91 16.74 11.97 -6.93
N GLN A 92 16.09 10.89 -7.44
CA GLN A 92 14.73 11.01 -7.93
C GLN A 92 13.75 11.22 -6.78
N VAL A 93 13.94 10.55 -5.65
CA VAL A 93 13.14 10.75 -4.44
C VAL A 93 13.30 12.18 -3.90
N ALA A 94 14.51 12.73 -3.89
CA ALA A 94 14.74 14.11 -3.48
C ALA A 94 13.99 15.10 -4.39
N ARG A 95 14.11 14.96 -5.71
CA ARG A 95 13.37 15.79 -6.68
C ARG A 95 11.86 15.65 -6.55
N LEU A 96 11.34 14.45 -6.29
CA LEU A 96 9.93 14.23 -6.03
C LEU A 96 9.44 15.06 -4.83
N MET A 97 10.17 15.00 -3.71
CA MET A 97 9.81 15.78 -2.51
C MET A 97 9.87 17.28 -2.78
N ASP A 98 10.90 17.76 -3.52
CA ASP A 98 11.00 19.16 -3.91
C ASP A 98 9.82 19.60 -4.77
N SER A 99 9.43 18.79 -5.74
CA SER A 99 8.27 19.05 -6.61
C SER A 99 6.96 19.12 -5.81
N VAL A 100 6.71 18.18 -4.91
CA VAL A 100 5.51 18.17 -4.07
C VAL A 100 5.47 19.42 -3.20
N TRP A 101 6.56 19.76 -2.51
CA TRP A 101 6.61 20.98 -1.67
C TRP A 101 6.42 22.25 -2.47
N THR A 102 7.07 22.39 -3.61
CA THR A 102 6.99 23.59 -4.44
C THR A 102 5.62 23.79 -5.06
N ARG A 103 5.01 22.69 -5.56
CA ARG A 103 3.75 22.76 -6.32
C ARG A 103 2.50 22.69 -5.44
N ARG A 104 2.61 22.10 -4.22
CA ARG A 104 1.46 21.84 -3.34
C ARG A 104 1.58 22.55 -1.98
N GLY A 105 2.69 23.21 -1.71
CA GLY A 105 2.91 23.90 -0.44
C GLY A 105 3.22 22.98 0.74
N GLY A 106 3.37 21.68 0.51
CA GLY A 106 3.71 20.69 1.53
C GLY A 106 3.16 19.30 1.26
N LEU A 107 3.33 18.44 2.24
CA LEU A 107 2.83 17.06 2.27
C LEU A 107 2.23 16.80 3.66
N ASP A 108 1.10 16.13 3.75
CA ASP A 108 0.45 15.78 5.01
C ASP A 108 0.45 14.25 5.23
N LEU A 109 0.35 13.47 4.15
CA LEU A 109 0.32 12.01 4.20
C LEU A 109 1.20 11.40 3.11
N LEU A 110 2.13 10.51 3.51
CA LEU A 110 2.88 9.64 2.60
C LEU A 110 2.35 8.21 2.73
N VAL A 111 1.94 7.61 1.61
CA VAL A 111 1.60 6.18 1.53
C VAL A 111 2.62 5.45 0.65
N ASN A 112 3.43 4.60 1.26
CA ASN A 112 4.39 3.75 0.57
C ASN A 112 3.70 2.44 0.15
N SER A 113 3.17 2.42 -1.07
CA SER A 113 2.55 1.24 -1.68
C SER A 113 3.37 0.66 -2.85
N ALA A 114 4.43 1.35 -3.27
CA ALA A 114 5.34 0.82 -4.27
C ALA A 114 6.03 -0.44 -3.77
N GLY A 115 6.04 -1.48 -4.59
CA GLY A 115 6.67 -2.74 -4.27
C GLY A 115 6.44 -3.79 -5.35
N GLY A 116 7.06 -4.93 -5.17
CA GLY A 116 6.92 -6.06 -6.07
C GLY A 116 7.52 -7.31 -5.48
N GLN A 117 7.12 -8.46 -6.05
CA GLN A 117 7.64 -9.76 -5.70
C GLN A 117 7.46 -10.72 -6.87
N PHE A 118 8.16 -11.84 -6.83
CA PHE A 118 7.97 -12.97 -7.73
C PHE A 118 8.09 -14.27 -6.94
N PRO A 119 7.28 -15.30 -7.24
CA PRO A 119 7.36 -16.58 -6.53
C PRO A 119 8.56 -17.39 -7.02
N GLN A 120 9.39 -17.86 -6.10
CA GLN A 120 10.50 -18.76 -6.34
C GLN A 120 10.89 -19.48 -5.05
N ALA A 121 11.38 -20.72 -5.11
CA ALA A 121 11.93 -21.40 -3.95
C ALA A 121 13.10 -20.61 -3.37
N ALA A 122 13.15 -20.45 -2.05
CA ALA A 122 14.12 -19.57 -1.40
C ALA A 122 15.58 -19.98 -1.68
N ILE A 123 15.83 -21.29 -1.81
CA ILE A 123 17.16 -21.83 -2.09
C ILE A 123 17.68 -21.44 -3.49
N ASP A 124 16.78 -21.11 -4.41
CA ASP A 124 17.11 -20.78 -5.81
C ASP A 124 17.16 -19.28 -6.10
N PHE A 125 16.97 -18.42 -5.10
CA PHE A 125 17.05 -16.97 -5.32
C PHE A 125 18.44 -16.58 -5.78
N SER A 126 18.53 -15.92 -6.94
CA SER A 126 19.75 -15.25 -7.34
C SER A 126 20.00 -14.01 -6.47
N ALA A 127 21.27 -13.65 -6.24
CA ALA A 127 21.63 -12.42 -5.54
C ALA A 127 20.97 -11.15 -6.18
N ARG A 128 20.87 -11.14 -7.52
CA ARG A 128 20.23 -10.05 -8.27
C ARG A 128 18.71 -9.99 -7.99
N GLY A 129 18.03 -11.14 -8.02
CA GLY A 129 16.59 -11.22 -7.77
C GLY A 129 16.24 -10.84 -6.32
N TRP A 130 17.02 -11.36 -5.37
CA TRP A 130 16.93 -10.96 -3.96
C TRP A 130 17.12 -9.46 -3.79
N GLY A 131 18.25 -8.90 -4.29
CA GLY A 131 18.60 -7.49 -4.16
C GLY A 131 17.54 -6.57 -4.77
N ALA A 132 16.96 -6.91 -5.92
CA ALA A 132 15.93 -6.10 -6.57
C ALA A 132 14.67 -5.92 -5.71
N VAL A 133 14.26 -6.97 -4.97
CA VAL A 133 13.10 -6.89 -4.07
C VAL A 133 13.44 -6.15 -2.78
N ILE A 134 14.60 -6.40 -2.18
CA ILE A 134 15.07 -5.66 -1.01
C ILE A 134 15.20 -4.17 -1.32
N ASP A 135 15.82 -3.83 -2.47
CA ASP A 135 16.04 -2.43 -2.81
C ASP A 135 14.74 -1.67 -3.09
N THR A 136 13.75 -2.32 -3.71
CA THR A 136 12.45 -1.68 -3.93
C THR A 136 11.62 -1.64 -2.64
N ASN A 137 11.44 -2.79 -1.97
CA ASN A 137 10.44 -2.92 -0.91
C ASN A 137 10.93 -2.39 0.45
N LEU A 138 12.24 -2.39 0.71
CA LEU A 138 12.83 -1.89 1.97
C LEU A 138 13.55 -0.57 1.75
N ASN A 139 14.60 -0.55 0.92
CA ASN A 139 15.42 0.64 0.74
C ASN A 139 14.64 1.78 0.10
N GLY A 140 13.79 1.48 -0.89
CA GLY A 140 12.93 2.48 -1.54
C GLY A 140 11.92 3.09 -0.56
N ALA A 141 11.26 2.25 0.26
CA ALA A 141 10.36 2.75 1.31
C ALA A 141 11.12 3.64 2.32
N TRP A 142 12.31 3.21 2.75
CA TRP A 142 13.17 4.02 3.63
C TRP A 142 13.50 5.37 3.03
N ARG A 143 13.97 5.43 1.77
CA ARG A 143 14.30 6.70 1.09
C ARG A 143 13.12 7.66 1.08
N MET A 144 11.92 7.15 0.77
CA MET A 144 10.68 7.95 0.77
C MET A 144 10.35 8.47 2.16
N MET A 145 10.39 7.61 3.18
CA MET A 145 10.12 7.99 4.57
C MET A 145 11.09 9.05 5.07
N GLN A 146 12.40 8.83 4.87
CA GLN A 146 13.43 9.75 5.32
C GLN A 146 13.34 11.11 4.64
N ALA A 147 13.10 11.13 3.33
CA ALA A 147 12.97 12.37 2.58
C ALA A 147 11.75 13.19 3.02
N ALA A 148 10.61 12.55 3.27
CA ALA A 148 9.42 13.20 3.79
C ALA A 148 9.65 13.73 5.23
N ALA A 149 10.22 12.91 6.11
CA ALA A 149 10.49 13.29 7.51
C ALA A 149 11.45 14.48 7.62
N ARG A 150 12.48 14.54 6.78
CA ARG A 150 13.37 15.72 6.71
C ARG A 150 12.60 16.98 6.36
N ARG A 151 11.72 16.93 5.37
CA ARG A 151 10.90 18.09 4.96
C ARG A 151 9.96 18.54 6.07
N TRP A 152 9.27 17.62 6.74
CA TRP A 152 8.39 17.96 7.87
C TRP A 152 9.17 18.58 9.02
N ARG A 153 10.33 18.02 9.39
CA ARG A 153 11.22 18.58 10.41
C ARG A 153 11.63 20.02 10.07
N ASP A 154 12.14 20.23 8.84
CA ASP A 154 12.68 21.52 8.42
C ASP A 154 11.57 22.58 8.28
N ALA A 155 10.37 22.18 7.87
CA ALA A 155 9.19 23.02 7.79
C ALA A 155 8.44 23.18 9.14
N ARG A 156 8.84 22.43 10.18
CA ARG A 156 8.13 22.37 11.49
C ARG A 156 6.64 22.03 11.33
N ARG A 157 6.33 21.10 10.44
CA ARG A 157 4.96 20.64 10.16
C ARG A 157 4.79 19.18 10.57
N PRO A 158 3.61 18.80 11.09
CA PRO A 158 3.31 17.39 11.32
C PRO A 158 3.14 16.65 10.01
N GLY A 159 3.21 15.31 10.07
CA GLY A 159 2.95 14.45 8.93
C GLY A 159 2.58 13.03 9.34
N ALA A 160 2.09 12.26 8.39
CA ALA A 160 1.79 10.85 8.60
C ALA A 160 2.41 9.98 7.49
N ILE A 161 2.94 8.82 7.88
CA ILE A 161 3.46 7.82 6.97
C ILE A 161 2.70 6.51 7.18
N ILE A 162 2.26 5.92 6.07
CA ILE A 162 1.69 4.58 6.03
C ILE A 162 2.52 3.72 5.09
N ASN A 163 3.04 2.62 5.61
CA ASN A 163 3.78 1.64 4.82
C ASN A 163 2.87 0.42 4.56
N ILE A 164 2.60 0.11 3.29
CA ILE A 164 1.95 -1.15 2.94
C ILE A 164 2.99 -2.26 3.04
N VAL A 165 2.74 -3.19 3.94
CA VAL A 165 3.65 -4.30 4.23
C VAL A 165 2.99 -5.64 3.86
N VAL A 166 3.18 -6.68 4.64
CA VAL A 166 2.57 -7.99 4.51
C VAL A 166 2.38 -8.59 5.90
N VAL A 167 1.45 -9.51 6.06
CA VAL A 167 1.35 -10.32 7.28
C VAL A 167 2.62 -11.15 7.44
N THR A 168 3.30 -11.01 8.57
CA THR A 168 4.58 -11.69 8.87
C THR A 168 4.47 -12.70 10.02
N THR A 169 3.26 -12.95 10.52
CA THR A 169 3.01 -13.89 11.62
C THR A 169 3.12 -15.35 11.20
N HIS A 170 3.02 -15.63 9.90
CA HIS A 170 3.19 -16.95 9.32
C HIS A 170 4.32 -16.95 8.29
N GLY A 171 5.00 -18.10 8.14
CA GLY A 171 5.91 -18.32 7.04
C GLY A 171 5.14 -18.41 5.70
N LEU A 172 5.60 -17.70 4.70
CA LEU A 172 5.09 -17.76 3.33
C LEU A 172 6.19 -18.32 2.41
N TYR A 173 5.97 -19.51 1.87
CA TYR A 173 6.93 -20.10 0.93
C TYR A 173 6.91 -19.36 -0.42
N GLY A 174 8.04 -19.39 -1.12
CA GLY A 174 8.19 -18.80 -2.43
C GLY A 174 8.39 -17.28 -2.47
N VAL A 175 8.36 -16.59 -1.31
CA VAL A 175 8.46 -15.11 -1.26
C VAL A 175 9.35 -14.59 -0.12
N ALA A 176 10.38 -15.37 0.26
CA ALA A 176 11.24 -15.04 1.40
C ALA A 176 11.87 -13.63 1.32
N HIS A 177 12.25 -13.16 0.13
CA HIS A 177 12.79 -11.80 -0.09
C HIS A 177 11.78 -10.71 0.30
N THR A 178 10.50 -10.89 -0.03
CA THR A 178 9.47 -9.89 0.30
C THR A 178 9.14 -9.92 1.80
N ILE A 179 9.12 -11.11 2.41
CA ILE A 179 8.94 -11.26 3.85
C ILE A 179 10.07 -10.54 4.61
N ALA A 180 11.33 -10.79 4.22
CA ALA A 180 12.48 -10.12 4.81
C ALA A 180 12.40 -8.59 4.67
N ALA A 181 12.11 -8.10 3.46
CA ALA A 181 11.99 -6.66 3.20
C ALA A 181 10.85 -6.02 4.02
N ARG A 182 9.67 -6.63 4.04
CA ARG A 182 8.49 -6.06 4.73
C ARG A 182 8.61 -6.17 6.25
N ALA A 183 9.20 -7.24 6.78
CA ALA A 183 9.55 -7.33 8.20
C ALA A 183 10.57 -6.23 8.59
N GLY A 184 11.55 -5.96 7.72
CA GLY A 184 12.46 -4.83 7.88
C GLY A 184 11.75 -3.48 7.91
N VAL A 185 10.77 -3.25 7.04
CA VAL A 185 9.93 -2.02 7.08
C VAL A 185 9.13 -1.92 8.38
N ILE A 186 8.58 -3.03 8.89
CA ILE A 186 7.85 -3.03 10.17
C ILE A 186 8.78 -2.62 11.32
N GLY A 187 9.97 -3.26 11.43
CA GLY A 187 10.95 -2.92 12.46
C GLY A 187 11.41 -1.46 12.38
N LEU A 188 11.72 -1.01 11.15
CA LEU A 188 12.09 0.38 10.87
C LEU A 188 10.97 1.35 11.25
N SER A 189 9.72 1.06 10.87
CA SER A 189 8.56 1.92 11.17
C SER A 189 8.37 2.10 12.68
N ARG A 190 8.52 1.04 13.47
CA ARG A 190 8.46 1.11 14.93
C ARG A 190 9.56 1.98 15.53
N ALA A 191 10.80 1.82 15.04
CA ALA A 191 11.93 2.61 15.51
C ALA A 191 11.72 4.10 15.25
N VAL A 192 11.40 4.46 14.00
CA VAL A 192 11.24 5.88 13.62
C VAL A 192 9.92 6.48 14.12
N ALA A 193 8.90 5.69 14.40
CA ALA A 193 7.67 6.18 15.03
C ALA A 193 7.96 6.79 16.42
N VAL A 194 8.86 6.18 17.19
CA VAL A 194 9.29 6.72 18.48
C VAL A 194 10.21 7.93 18.28
N GLU A 195 11.18 7.83 17.37
CA GLU A 195 12.17 8.90 17.15
C GLU A 195 11.54 10.18 16.57
N TRP A 196 10.55 10.04 15.67
CA TRP A 196 9.97 11.18 14.96
C TRP A 196 8.67 11.71 15.58
N ALA A 197 8.12 11.03 16.61
CA ALA A 197 6.94 11.49 17.32
C ALA A 197 7.08 12.93 17.88
N PRO A 198 8.24 13.34 18.46
CA PRO A 198 8.44 14.73 18.90
C PRO A 198 8.43 15.78 17.77
N LEU A 199 8.61 15.32 16.52
CA LEU A 199 8.48 16.17 15.32
C LEU A 199 7.04 16.25 14.82
N GLY A 200 6.09 15.58 15.48
CA GLY A 200 4.70 15.48 15.02
C GLY A 200 4.51 14.50 13.85
N VAL A 201 5.47 13.62 13.59
CA VAL A 201 5.40 12.63 12.51
C VAL A 201 4.96 11.28 13.04
N ARG A 202 3.85 10.77 12.53
CA ARG A 202 3.33 9.43 12.85
C ARG A 202 3.74 8.44 11.75
N VAL A 203 4.12 7.23 12.13
CA VAL A 203 4.53 6.18 11.19
C VAL A 203 3.85 4.88 11.54
N ASN A 204 3.05 4.35 10.61
CA ASN A 204 2.31 3.12 10.81
C ASN A 204 2.45 2.19 9.59
N CYS A 205 2.08 0.94 9.77
CA CYS A 205 2.02 -0.06 8.71
C CYS A 205 0.60 -0.59 8.54
N ILE A 206 0.22 -0.91 7.30
CA ILE A 206 -0.93 -1.75 6.99
C ILE A 206 -0.38 -3.07 6.47
N ALA A 207 -0.83 -4.19 7.05
CA ALA A 207 -0.44 -5.55 6.66
C ALA A 207 -1.61 -6.25 5.96
N PRO A 208 -1.69 -6.20 4.62
CA PRO A 208 -2.74 -6.88 3.86
C PRO A 208 -2.60 -8.40 3.88
N GLY A 209 -3.73 -9.11 3.85
CA GLY A 209 -3.80 -10.51 3.48
C GLY A 209 -3.77 -10.71 1.96
N ALA A 210 -4.53 -11.71 1.47
CA ALA A 210 -4.71 -11.96 0.05
C ALA A 210 -5.67 -10.92 -0.56
N ILE A 211 -5.12 -9.92 -1.24
CA ILE A 211 -5.88 -8.82 -1.86
C ILE A 211 -5.91 -8.98 -3.38
N GLU A 212 -7.11 -9.05 -3.94
CA GLU A 212 -7.30 -9.17 -5.38
C GLU A 212 -6.90 -7.88 -6.09
N THR A 213 -5.85 -7.98 -6.89
CA THR A 213 -5.29 -6.90 -7.69
C THR A 213 -4.72 -7.44 -9.00
N GLU A 214 -4.30 -6.55 -9.90
CA GLU A 214 -3.55 -6.95 -11.11
C GLU A 214 -2.30 -7.81 -10.79
N GLY A 215 -1.75 -7.69 -9.58
CA GLY A 215 -0.60 -8.47 -9.12
C GLY A 215 -0.87 -9.99 -9.06
N TRP A 216 -2.14 -10.41 -9.02
CA TRP A 216 -2.51 -11.82 -9.04
C TRP A 216 -2.14 -12.55 -10.33
N LYS A 217 -1.88 -11.82 -11.41
CA LYS A 217 -1.45 -12.40 -12.70
C LYS A 217 -0.16 -13.23 -12.61
N VAL A 218 0.68 -12.98 -11.61
CA VAL A 218 1.95 -13.74 -11.42
C VAL A 218 1.75 -15.11 -10.77
N TYR A 219 0.56 -15.39 -10.23
CA TYR A 219 0.26 -16.66 -9.56
C TYR A 219 -0.53 -17.61 -10.46
N ALA A 220 -0.32 -18.91 -10.28
CA ALA A 220 -1.06 -19.93 -11.00
C ALA A 220 -2.57 -19.88 -10.69
N PRO A 221 -3.44 -20.29 -11.66
CA PRO A 221 -4.89 -20.25 -11.46
C PRO A 221 -5.37 -20.99 -10.20
N GLU A 222 -4.76 -22.14 -9.89
CA GLU A 222 -5.09 -22.97 -8.72
C GLU A 222 -4.76 -22.25 -7.41
N ALA A 223 -3.63 -21.55 -7.36
CA ALA A 223 -3.25 -20.73 -6.20
C ALA A 223 -4.25 -19.58 -5.99
N ARG A 224 -4.67 -18.93 -7.07
CA ARG A 224 -5.65 -17.84 -7.01
C ARG A 224 -7.02 -18.33 -6.53
N ALA A 225 -7.48 -19.50 -7.00
CA ALA A 225 -8.72 -20.12 -6.56
C ALA A 225 -8.72 -20.51 -5.08
N ALA A 226 -7.53 -20.74 -4.49
CA ALA A 226 -7.38 -21.06 -3.07
C ALA A 226 -7.39 -19.82 -2.14
N TYR A 227 -7.11 -18.63 -2.65
CA TYR A 227 -7.00 -17.42 -1.81
C TYR A 227 -8.22 -17.11 -0.95
N PRO A 228 -9.49 -17.24 -1.42
CA PRO A 228 -10.64 -17.03 -0.55
C PRO A 228 -10.66 -17.94 0.69
N ARG A 229 -10.02 -19.11 0.62
CA ARG A 229 -9.93 -20.06 1.73
C ARG A 229 -8.73 -19.82 2.65
N SER A 230 -7.91 -18.81 2.39
CA SER A 230 -6.73 -18.48 3.21
C SER A 230 -7.07 -17.72 4.49
N ASN A 231 -8.35 -17.39 4.71
CA ASN A 231 -8.82 -16.65 5.87
C ASN A 231 -10.24 -17.08 6.27
N PRO A 232 -10.66 -16.87 7.55
CA PRO A 232 -11.97 -17.29 8.02
C PRO A 232 -13.16 -16.51 7.44
N MET A 233 -12.95 -15.35 6.84
CA MET A 233 -14.00 -14.62 6.12
C MET A 233 -14.32 -15.24 4.75
N MET A 234 -13.56 -16.26 4.31
CA MET A 234 -13.78 -17.03 3.09
C MET A 234 -13.89 -16.18 1.83
N ARG A 235 -13.18 -15.04 1.78
CA ARG A 235 -13.07 -14.18 0.61
C ARG A 235 -11.66 -13.60 0.46
N ALA A 236 -11.28 -13.26 -0.74
CA ALA A 236 -10.16 -12.33 -0.92
C ALA A 236 -10.60 -10.93 -0.47
N GLY A 237 -9.65 -10.15 0.05
CA GLY A 237 -9.84 -8.72 0.18
C GLY A 237 -9.69 -8.02 -1.18
N ASP A 238 -10.09 -6.76 -1.25
CA ASP A 238 -9.86 -5.92 -2.41
C ASP A 238 -9.08 -4.64 -2.04
N ALA A 239 -8.76 -3.84 -3.05
CA ALA A 239 -8.00 -2.61 -2.84
C ALA A 239 -8.76 -1.60 -1.94
N TRP A 240 -10.09 -1.67 -1.88
CA TRP A 240 -10.90 -0.80 -1.04
C TRP A 240 -10.82 -1.16 0.44
N ASP A 241 -10.80 -2.44 0.79
CA ASP A 241 -10.58 -2.90 2.17
C ASP A 241 -9.30 -2.26 2.76
N ILE A 242 -8.25 -2.18 1.94
CA ILE A 242 -6.98 -1.57 2.36
C ILE A 242 -7.02 -0.04 2.32
N ALA A 243 -7.72 0.55 1.36
CA ALA A 243 -7.86 1.99 1.26
C ALA A 243 -8.59 2.59 2.49
N GLU A 244 -9.64 1.94 2.97
CA GLU A 244 -10.35 2.36 4.20
C GLU A 244 -9.45 2.27 5.44
N ALA A 245 -8.64 1.21 5.55
CA ALA A 245 -7.64 1.10 6.62
C ALA A 245 -6.60 2.23 6.56
N CYS A 246 -6.10 2.55 5.35
CA CYS A 246 -5.19 3.68 5.14
C CYS A 246 -5.85 5.02 5.51
N ALA A 247 -7.10 5.25 5.11
CA ALA A 247 -7.83 6.45 5.45
C ALA A 247 -8.00 6.59 6.98
N TYR A 248 -8.33 5.51 7.68
CA TYR A 248 -8.41 5.52 9.14
C TYR A 248 -7.07 5.88 9.80
N VAL A 249 -6.02 5.13 9.49
CA VAL A 249 -4.70 5.31 10.13
C VAL A 249 -4.07 6.66 9.76
N GLY A 250 -4.34 7.15 8.55
CA GLY A 250 -3.87 8.47 8.08
C GLY A 250 -4.40 9.62 8.93
N CYS A 251 -5.68 9.59 9.33
CA CYS A 251 -6.30 10.63 10.13
C CYS A 251 -6.31 10.36 11.65
N ALA A 252 -6.00 9.14 12.11
CA ALA A 252 -6.00 8.76 13.51
C ALA A 252 -4.83 9.42 14.26
N GLY A 253 -5.06 10.57 14.87
CA GLY A 253 -4.02 11.45 15.45
C GLY A 253 -3.22 10.87 16.62
N TYR A 254 -3.68 9.78 17.24
CA TYR A 254 -3.01 9.15 18.39
C TYR A 254 -2.53 7.73 18.10
N VAL A 255 -2.35 7.38 16.82
CA VAL A 255 -1.85 6.05 16.38
C VAL A 255 -0.50 6.23 15.70
N THR A 256 0.55 5.65 16.27
CA THR A 256 1.91 5.60 15.69
C THR A 256 2.65 4.35 16.13
N GLY A 257 3.50 3.78 15.28
CA GLY A 257 4.26 2.55 15.53
C GLY A 257 3.43 1.26 15.34
N GLU A 258 2.18 1.36 14.91
CA GLU A 258 1.24 0.25 14.80
C GLU A 258 1.35 -0.49 13.46
N VAL A 259 1.01 -1.77 13.49
CA VAL A 259 0.82 -2.61 12.31
C VAL A 259 -0.63 -3.08 12.29
N LEU A 260 -1.47 -2.39 11.53
CA LEU A 260 -2.86 -2.78 11.36
C LEU A 260 -2.96 -3.91 10.32
N THR A 261 -3.32 -5.10 10.77
CA THR A 261 -3.54 -6.25 9.87
C THR A 261 -4.95 -6.18 9.29
N VAL A 262 -5.03 -6.33 7.95
CA VAL A 262 -6.28 -6.33 7.17
C VAL A 262 -6.26 -7.54 6.25
N ASP A 263 -6.62 -8.70 6.79
CA ASP A 263 -6.41 -10.01 6.16
C ASP A 263 -7.61 -10.98 6.28
N GLY A 264 -8.76 -10.47 6.71
CA GLY A 264 -9.93 -11.30 6.95
C GLY A 264 -9.76 -12.30 8.09
N GLY A 265 -8.83 -12.03 9.03
CA GLY A 265 -8.50 -12.94 10.15
C GLY A 265 -7.48 -14.02 9.78
N GLY A 266 -6.86 -13.95 8.61
CA GLY A 266 -5.92 -14.95 8.10
C GLY A 266 -4.74 -15.22 9.02
N GLN A 267 -4.22 -14.19 9.72
CA GLN A 267 -3.14 -14.37 10.68
C GLN A 267 -3.49 -15.26 11.89
N HIS A 268 -4.76 -15.48 12.15
CA HIS A 268 -5.26 -16.35 13.23
C HIS A 268 -5.79 -17.68 12.69
N TRP A 269 -5.76 -17.86 11.35
CA TRP A 269 -6.32 -19.01 10.67
C TRP A 269 -5.26 -20.07 10.42
N GLY A 270 -5.62 -21.32 10.73
CA GLY A 270 -4.76 -22.48 10.52
C GLY A 270 -5.35 -23.76 11.10
N GLU A 271 -4.85 -24.91 10.63
CA GLU A 271 -5.30 -26.23 11.10
C GLU A 271 -4.51 -26.71 12.32
N THR A 272 -4.36 -25.84 13.32
CA THR A 272 -3.64 -26.16 14.56
C THR A 272 -4.52 -26.85 15.60
N TRP A 273 -5.83 -26.92 15.38
CA TRP A 273 -6.80 -27.48 16.30
C TRP A 273 -7.47 -28.71 15.71
N THR A 274 -7.53 -29.81 16.47
CA THR A 274 -7.90 -31.15 15.97
C THR A 274 -9.40 -31.46 16.04
N ILE A 275 -10.25 -30.59 16.58
CA ILE A 275 -11.69 -30.80 16.58
C ILE A 275 -12.29 -30.53 15.19
N PRO A 276 -13.41 -31.20 14.84
CA PRO A 276 -14.08 -30.93 13.58
C PRO A 276 -14.48 -29.47 13.44
N LYS A 277 -14.22 -28.88 12.25
CA LYS A 277 -14.70 -27.54 11.92
C LYS A 277 -16.24 -27.51 11.93
N PRO A 278 -16.87 -26.44 12.46
CA PRO A 278 -18.30 -26.23 12.30
C PRO A 278 -18.76 -26.28 10.85
N ASP A 279 -20.02 -26.67 10.61
CA ASP A 279 -20.53 -26.93 9.26
C ASP A 279 -20.47 -25.71 8.33
N TYR A 280 -20.56 -24.50 8.86
CA TYR A 280 -20.45 -23.26 8.08
C TYR A 280 -19.03 -22.98 7.52
N PHE A 281 -18.01 -23.80 7.85
CA PHE A 281 -16.68 -23.77 7.23
C PHE A 281 -16.51 -24.82 6.13
N LYS A 282 -17.52 -25.66 5.88
CA LYS A 282 -17.42 -26.78 4.93
C LYS A 282 -17.91 -26.44 3.52
N SER A 283 -18.46 -25.23 3.32
CA SER A 283 -19.02 -24.75 2.05
C SER A 283 -17.96 -24.19 1.10
#